data_6ea5d13413b64ee80803077553b3526e
#
_entry.id   6ea5d13413b64ee80803077553b3526e
#
_cell.length_a   1.000
_cell.length_b   1.000
_cell.length_c   1.000
_cell.angle_alpha   90.00
_cell.angle_beta   90.00
_cell.angle_gamma   90.00
#
_symmetry.space_group_name_H-M   'P 1'
#
loop_
_entity.id
_entity.type
_entity.pdbx_description
1 polymer ?
#
loop_
_entity_poly.entity_id
_entity_poly.type
_entity_poly.pdbx_seq_one_letter_code
_entity_poly.pdbx_strand_id
1 'polypeptide(L)'
;QTYGPYYSHIAQTVARYIIKKSTYACARDEQSAQYIKDLFNIDIDVFTDVAFLLPYNNNHTIDTSRIKVGINVSGLLWNGGYNQNNQFDLTLDYRRYINEVARYIINDSRYELFFIPHVITPNNMTNIENDYPVCLELSQSYTCLCSPKFSNPIQAKNYISEMDLFIGSRMHATIGAFSSGVATIPVSYSRKFEGLYHSLGYEYLVNARVMDTDKAIATTLEYINKYVELKRVQADSMKSVNAKLDSFVQKCRDLIYTSIIE
;
A
#
# COMPACT_ATOMS: atom_id res chain seq x y z
N GLN A 1 14.70 -1.32 3.66
CA GLN A 1 14.35 0.06 4.05
C GLN A 1 14.28 0.98 2.83
N THR A 2 13.64 2.15 2.99
CA THR A 2 13.69 3.22 1.99
C THR A 2 14.70 4.26 2.46
N TYR A 3 15.60 4.66 1.57
CA TYR A 3 16.64 5.66 1.86
C TYR A 3 16.36 6.96 1.10
N GLY A 4 16.65 8.09 1.78
CA GLY A 4 16.58 9.43 1.20
C GLY A 4 15.17 9.97 0.91
N PRO A 5 15.12 11.18 0.36
CA PRO A 5 16.27 12.09 0.19
C PRO A 5 16.78 12.68 1.52
N TYR A 6 18.10 12.86 1.63
CA TYR A 6 18.75 13.52 2.77
C TYR A 6 19.15 14.93 2.37
N TYR A 7 18.45 15.95 2.89
CA TYR A 7 18.62 17.34 2.45
C TYR A 7 19.76 18.10 3.13
N SER A 8 20.27 17.63 4.27
CA SER A 8 21.35 18.29 4.97
C SER A 8 22.61 17.44 5.03
N HIS A 9 23.79 18.10 5.06
CA HIS A 9 25.08 17.42 5.24
C HIS A 9 25.13 16.60 6.54
N ILE A 10 24.49 17.08 7.60
CA ILE A 10 24.41 16.36 8.88
C ILE A 10 23.65 15.05 8.68
N ALA A 11 22.47 15.10 8.02
CA ALA A 11 21.68 13.90 7.76
C ALA A 11 22.43 12.90 6.86
N GLN A 12 23.15 13.38 5.85
CA GLN A 12 24.00 12.55 4.99
C GLN A 12 25.13 11.88 5.79
N THR A 13 25.83 12.64 6.64
CA THR A 13 26.93 12.13 7.46
C THR A 13 26.44 11.06 8.43
N VAL A 14 25.32 11.31 9.10
CA VAL A 14 24.72 10.37 10.06
C VAL A 14 24.25 9.11 9.33
N ALA A 15 23.56 9.26 8.19
CA ALA A 15 23.10 8.11 7.38
C ALA A 15 24.28 7.26 6.91
N ARG A 16 25.35 7.88 6.37
CA ARG A 16 26.56 7.19 5.96
C ARG A 16 27.23 6.43 7.11
N TYR A 17 27.31 7.07 8.28
CA TYR A 17 27.86 6.42 9.48
C TYR A 17 27.05 5.19 9.89
N ILE A 18 25.72 5.33 9.96
CA ILE A 18 24.83 4.21 10.32
C ILE A 18 24.97 3.05 9.33
N ILE A 19 24.88 3.33 8.02
CA ILE A 19 25.00 2.30 6.99
C ILE A 19 26.34 1.54 7.09
N LYS A 20 27.46 2.27 7.29
CA LYS A 20 28.79 1.67 7.41
C LYS A 20 29.00 0.88 8.70
N LYS A 21 28.30 1.23 9.77
CA LYS A 21 28.43 0.56 11.08
C LYS A 21 27.39 -0.55 11.29
N SER A 22 26.38 -0.61 10.45
CA SER A 22 25.41 -1.71 10.50
C SER A 22 26.07 -3.00 10.06
N THR A 23 25.78 -4.10 10.74
CA THR A 23 26.20 -5.45 10.33
C THR A 23 25.71 -5.76 8.92
N TYR A 24 24.51 -5.25 8.58
CA TYR A 24 23.91 -5.39 7.26
C TYR A 24 22.97 -4.22 6.95
N ALA A 25 23.07 -3.70 5.72
CA ALA A 25 22.17 -2.68 5.21
C ALA A 25 21.58 -3.14 3.87
N CYS A 26 20.28 -3.02 3.72
CA CYS A 26 19.57 -3.38 2.49
C CYS A 26 18.44 -2.40 2.19
N ALA A 27 18.08 -2.26 0.92
CA ALA A 27 16.96 -1.48 0.44
C ALA A 27 15.75 -2.39 0.11
N ARG A 28 14.57 -1.82 0.14
CA ARG A 28 13.35 -2.48 -0.33
C ARG A 28 13.01 -2.14 -1.80
N ASP A 29 13.73 -1.20 -2.40
CA ASP A 29 13.54 -0.73 -3.76
C ASP A 29 14.86 -0.28 -4.38
N GLU A 30 14.95 -0.41 -5.71
CA GLU A 30 16.15 -0.07 -6.51
C GLU A 30 16.51 1.42 -6.40
N GLN A 31 15.52 2.31 -6.31
CA GLN A 31 15.76 3.75 -6.22
C GLN A 31 16.50 4.10 -4.94
N SER A 32 16.14 3.47 -3.83
CA SER A 32 16.83 3.65 -2.55
C SER A 32 18.28 3.12 -2.60
N ALA A 33 18.52 1.97 -3.22
CA ALA A 33 19.87 1.42 -3.37
C ALA A 33 20.73 2.31 -4.26
N GLN A 34 20.19 2.74 -5.40
CA GLN A 34 20.89 3.65 -6.31
C GLN A 34 21.21 4.98 -5.62
N TYR A 35 20.26 5.54 -4.86
CA TYR A 35 20.48 6.76 -4.09
C TYR A 35 21.65 6.64 -3.09
N ILE A 36 21.77 5.51 -2.40
CA ILE A 36 22.88 5.24 -1.48
C ILE A 36 24.21 5.07 -2.26
N LYS A 37 24.16 4.38 -3.40
CA LYS A 37 25.32 4.22 -4.27
C LYS A 37 25.83 5.57 -4.77
N ASP A 38 24.96 6.42 -5.29
CA ASP A 38 25.32 7.74 -5.85
C ASP A 38 25.86 8.68 -4.77
N LEU A 39 25.23 8.67 -3.59
CA LEU A 39 25.56 9.61 -2.53
C LEU A 39 26.80 9.19 -1.72
N PHE A 40 27.00 7.90 -1.47
CA PHE A 40 28.02 7.40 -0.55
C PHE A 40 29.02 6.46 -1.17
N ASN A 41 28.82 6.03 -2.43
CA ASN A 41 29.58 4.99 -3.10
C ASN A 41 29.58 3.66 -2.31
N ILE A 42 28.38 3.29 -1.77
CA ILE A 42 28.17 2.04 -1.04
C ILE A 42 27.13 1.22 -1.80
N ASP A 43 27.46 -0.03 -2.10
CA ASP A 43 26.51 -1.00 -2.64
C ASP A 43 25.77 -1.65 -1.49
N ILE A 44 24.46 -1.75 -1.64
CA ILE A 44 23.56 -2.45 -0.70
C ILE A 44 22.62 -3.36 -1.47
N ASP A 45 22.28 -4.51 -0.88
CA ASP A 45 21.38 -5.46 -1.50
C ASP A 45 19.96 -4.89 -1.59
N VAL A 46 19.22 -5.31 -2.62
CA VAL A 46 17.81 -4.94 -2.83
C VAL A 46 16.94 -6.17 -2.69
N PHE A 47 15.93 -6.05 -1.84
CA PHE A 47 14.89 -7.08 -1.66
C PHE A 47 13.52 -6.51 -2.01
N THR A 48 12.55 -6.67 -1.11
CA THR A 48 11.24 -6.04 -1.20
C THR A 48 10.76 -5.63 0.19
N ASP A 49 9.55 -5.07 0.30
CA ASP A 49 9.02 -4.66 1.59
C ASP A 49 8.67 -5.88 2.46
N VAL A 50 9.21 -5.92 3.67
CA VAL A 50 8.95 -7.03 4.61
C VAL A 50 7.49 -7.09 5.07
N ALA A 51 6.68 -6.05 4.82
CA ALA A 51 5.25 -6.05 5.09
C ALA A 51 4.50 -7.14 4.29
N PHE A 52 5.05 -7.61 3.17
CA PHE A 52 4.51 -8.77 2.46
C PHE A 52 4.52 -10.05 3.31
N LEU A 53 5.47 -10.20 4.25
CA LEU A 53 5.56 -11.35 5.16
C LEU A 53 4.60 -11.29 6.35
N LEU A 54 3.86 -10.17 6.53
CA LEU A 54 2.94 -10.07 7.65
C LEU A 54 1.95 -11.25 7.64
N PRO A 55 1.87 -12.06 8.71
CA PRO A 55 0.97 -13.20 8.75
C PRO A 55 -0.50 -12.75 8.71
N TYR A 56 -1.36 -13.61 8.20
CA TYR A 56 -2.80 -13.44 8.24
C TYR A 56 -3.51 -14.80 8.27
N ASN A 57 -4.73 -14.83 8.76
CA ASN A 57 -5.59 -15.99 8.75
C ASN A 57 -6.52 -15.88 7.54
N ASN A 58 -6.41 -16.82 6.62
CA ASN A 58 -7.32 -16.90 5.48
C ASN A 58 -8.60 -17.64 5.92
N ASN A 59 -9.56 -16.88 6.41
CA ASN A 59 -10.88 -17.38 6.80
C ASN A 59 -11.91 -17.18 5.67
N HIS A 60 -11.46 -17.08 4.41
CA HIS A 60 -12.34 -16.94 3.26
C HIS A 60 -13.38 -18.08 3.27
N THR A 61 -14.53 -17.82 3.85
CA THR A 61 -15.75 -18.51 3.50
C THR A 61 -16.13 -17.97 2.13
N ILE A 62 -16.08 -18.82 1.11
CA ILE A 62 -16.50 -18.47 -0.24
C ILE A 62 -18.01 -18.21 -0.17
N ASP A 63 -18.40 -16.99 0.19
CA ASP A 63 -19.73 -16.49 -0.06
C ASP A 63 -19.75 -15.96 -1.50
N THR A 64 -20.35 -16.70 -2.38
CA THR A 64 -20.41 -16.40 -3.83
C THR A 64 -21.54 -15.45 -4.20
N SER A 65 -22.27 -14.87 -3.23
CA SER A 65 -23.44 -14.06 -3.52
C SER A 65 -23.13 -12.72 -4.17
N ARG A 66 -22.06 -12.03 -3.71
CA ARG A 66 -21.59 -10.74 -4.27
C ARG A 66 -20.08 -10.58 -4.14
N ILE A 67 -19.49 -9.83 -5.06
CA ILE A 67 -18.07 -9.48 -5.05
C ILE A 67 -17.83 -8.42 -3.99
N LYS A 68 -17.05 -8.74 -2.97
CA LYS A 68 -16.71 -7.82 -1.86
C LYS A 68 -15.62 -6.86 -2.31
N VAL A 69 -15.94 -5.57 -2.36
CA VAL A 69 -15.02 -4.51 -2.77
C VAL A 69 -14.66 -3.63 -1.58
N GLY A 70 -13.40 -3.70 -1.16
CA GLY A 70 -12.86 -2.83 -0.12
C GLY A 70 -12.28 -1.54 -0.71
N ILE A 71 -12.66 -0.38 -0.19
CA ILE A 71 -12.03 0.91 -0.49
C ILE A 71 -11.30 1.42 0.74
N ASN A 72 -9.99 1.57 0.66
CA ASN A 72 -9.22 2.30 1.66
C ASN A 72 -9.11 3.78 1.27
N VAL A 73 -9.76 4.62 2.05
CA VAL A 73 -9.70 6.08 1.89
C VAL A 73 -8.64 6.65 2.82
N SER A 74 -7.65 7.35 2.26
CA SER A 74 -6.66 8.07 3.05
C SER A 74 -7.23 9.36 3.60
N GLY A 75 -7.36 9.48 4.92
CA GLY A 75 -7.75 10.73 5.59
C GLY A 75 -6.82 11.89 5.23
N LEU A 76 -5.53 11.61 5.11
CA LEU A 76 -4.53 12.60 4.71
C LEU A 76 -4.78 13.17 3.31
N LEU A 77 -5.09 12.33 2.31
CA LEU A 77 -5.41 12.79 0.95
C LEU A 77 -6.78 13.45 0.89
N TRP A 78 -7.74 12.93 1.62
CA TRP A 78 -9.09 13.48 1.72
C TRP A 78 -9.11 14.93 2.22
N ASN A 79 -8.19 15.24 3.12
CA ASN A 79 -8.04 16.56 3.72
C ASN A 79 -7.00 17.47 3.00
N GLY A 80 -6.45 17.04 1.86
CA GLY A 80 -5.50 17.85 1.08
C GLY A 80 -4.07 17.89 1.64
N GLY A 81 -3.68 16.92 2.49
CA GLY A 81 -2.38 16.86 3.15
C GLY A 81 -2.34 17.65 4.46
N TYR A 82 -1.18 17.72 5.09
CA TYR A 82 -0.99 18.45 6.37
C TYR A 82 -1.23 19.94 6.25
N ASN A 83 -0.99 20.54 5.08
CA ASN A 83 -1.26 21.95 4.80
C ASN A 83 -2.68 22.21 4.27
N GLN A 84 -3.48 21.17 4.08
CA GLN A 84 -4.86 21.22 3.56
C GLN A 84 -4.99 21.90 2.17
N ASN A 85 -3.90 21.92 1.41
CA ASN A 85 -3.82 22.57 0.11
C ASN A 85 -3.08 21.69 -0.91
N ASN A 86 -3.60 20.50 -1.17
CA ASN A 86 -3.05 19.55 -2.15
C ASN A 86 -1.53 19.33 -2.03
N GLN A 87 -1.06 19.12 -0.82
CA GLN A 87 0.37 19.01 -0.50
C GLN A 87 1.13 17.96 -1.33
N PHE A 88 0.42 16.98 -1.88
CA PHE A 88 1.01 15.89 -2.66
C PHE A 88 0.97 16.12 -4.17
N ASP A 89 0.59 17.32 -4.62
CA ASP A 89 0.48 17.69 -6.03
C ASP A 89 -0.39 16.69 -6.83
N LEU A 90 -1.55 16.32 -6.26
CA LEU A 90 -2.48 15.46 -6.97
C LEU A 90 -3.07 16.21 -8.17
N THR A 91 -3.13 15.54 -9.32
CA THR A 91 -3.81 16.05 -10.51
C THR A 91 -5.28 15.67 -10.54
N LEU A 92 -5.69 14.69 -9.73
CA LEU A 92 -7.09 14.32 -9.54
C LEU A 92 -7.71 15.00 -8.32
N ASP A 93 -9.00 15.27 -8.37
CA ASP A 93 -9.83 15.57 -7.21
C ASP A 93 -10.10 14.24 -6.46
N TYR A 94 -9.38 14.03 -5.36
CA TYR A 94 -9.44 12.77 -4.62
C TYR A 94 -10.82 12.48 -4.02
N ARG A 95 -11.55 13.52 -3.57
CA ARG A 95 -12.90 13.38 -3.02
C ARG A 95 -13.88 12.97 -4.11
N ARG A 96 -13.86 13.66 -5.25
CA ARG A 96 -14.69 13.31 -6.40
C ARG A 96 -14.38 11.90 -6.89
N TYR A 97 -13.10 11.55 -7.01
CA TYR A 97 -12.65 10.21 -7.41
C TYR A 97 -13.25 9.11 -6.52
N ILE A 98 -13.07 9.20 -5.20
CA ILE A 98 -13.60 8.22 -4.25
C ILE A 98 -15.13 8.12 -4.34
N ASN A 99 -15.82 9.26 -4.42
CA ASN A 99 -17.29 9.26 -4.49
C ASN A 99 -17.81 8.62 -5.79
N GLU A 100 -17.21 8.89 -6.94
CA GLU A 100 -17.66 8.31 -8.22
C GLU A 100 -17.39 6.79 -8.28
N VAL A 101 -16.23 6.34 -7.79
CA VAL A 101 -15.92 4.90 -7.69
C VAL A 101 -16.89 4.20 -6.72
N ALA A 102 -17.17 4.80 -5.56
CA ALA A 102 -18.13 4.25 -4.61
C ALA A 102 -19.54 4.16 -5.19
N ARG A 103 -20.00 5.20 -5.90
CA ARG A 103 -21.30 5.20 -6.59
C ARG A 103 -21.41 4.10 -7.64
N TYR A 104 -20.37 3.90 -8.42
CA TYR A 104 -20.34 2.81 -9.40
C TYR A 104 -20.54 1.45 -8.74
N ILE A 105 -19.80 1.18 -7.65
CA ILE A 105 -19.87 -0.09 -6.93
C ILE A 105 -21.24 -0.30 -6.28
N ILE A 106 -21.79 0.70 -5.59
CA ILE A 106 -23.07 0.55 -4.88
C ILE A 106 -24.27 0.42 -5.82
N ASN A 107 -24.20 0.98 -7.02
CA ASN A 107 -25.28 0.92 -8.01
C ASN A 107 -25.32 -0.38 -8.80
N ASP A 108 -24.32 -1.25 -8.66
CA ASP A 108 -24.26 -2.55 -9.34
C ASP A 108 -24.45 -3.67 -8.31
N SER A 109 -25.56 -4.41 -8.43
CA SER A 109 -25.94 -5.47 -7.50
C SER A 109 -24.94 -6.64 -7.41
N ARG A 110 -23.97 -6.72 -8.34
CA ARG A 110 -22.88 -7.72 -8.31
C ARG A 110 -21.89 -7.45 -7.17
N TYR A 111 -21.81 -6.22 -6.68
CA TYR A 111 -20.81 -5.79 -5.71
C TYR A 111 -21.40 -5.52 -4.33
N GLU A 112 -20.56 -5.66 -3.31
CA GLU A 112 -20.79 -5.22 -1.95
C GLU A 112 -19.65 -4.32 -1.50
N LEU A 113 -19.97 -3.08 -1.11
CA LEU A 113 -18.97 -2.05 -0.79
C LEU A 113 -18.62 -2.05 0.69
N PHE A 114 -17.30 -1.98 0.97
CA PHE A 114 -16.72 -1.83 2.30
C PHE A 114 -15.75 -0.65 2.33
N PHE A 115 -15.89 0.28 3.26
CA PHE A 115 -14.85 1.26 3.54
C PHE A 115 -13.91 0.72 4.63
N ILE A 116 -12.60 0.72 4.35
CA ILE A 116 -11.61 0.07 5.21
C ILE A 116 -10.51 1.08 5.58
N PRO A 117 -10.56 1.70 6.78
CA PRO A 117 -9.49 2.56 7.28
C PRO A 117 -8.23 1.75 7.57
N HIS A 118 -7.06 2.35 7.39
CA HIS A 118 -5.78 1.71 7.67
C HIS A 118 -4.93 2.47 8.69
N VAL A 119 -4.81 3.79 8.53
CA VAL A 119 -4.20 4.65 9.55
C VAL A 119 -5.29 5.04 10.53
N ILE A 120 -5.19 4.54 11.76
CA ILE A 120 -6.17 4.75 12.82
C ILE A 120 -5.45 5.34 14.03
N THR A 121 -5.90 6.53 14.48
CA THR A 121 -5.41 7.16 15.69
C THR A 121 -6.46 7.03 16.79
N PRO A 122 -6.32 6.07 17.73
CA PRO A 122 -7.41 5.65 18.62
C PRO A 122 -8.00 6.78 19.46
N ASN A 123 -7.17 7.72 19.92
CA ASN A 123 -7.54 8.78 20.87
C ASN A 123 -7.64 10.17 20.21
N ASN A 124 -7.52 10.27 18.89
CA ASN A 124 -7.56 11.55 18.18
C ASN A 124 -8.35 11.45 16.87
N MET A 125 -9.66 11.64 16.97
CA MET A 125 -10.57 11.61 15.80
C MET A 125 -10.37 12.81 14.87
N THR A 126 -9.74 13.88 15.34
CA THR A 126 -9.46 15.09 14.55
C THR A 126 -8.09 15.07 13.89
N ASN A 127 -7.29 14.01 14.10
CA ASN A 127 -6.02 13.86 13.41
C ASN A 127 -6.26 13.71 11.91
N ILE A 128 -5.62 14.59 11.15
CA ILE A 128 -5.78 14.67 9.68
C ILE A 128 -5.34 13.39 8.95
N GLU A 129 -4.47 12.57 9.55
CA GLU A 129 -4.05 11.29 9.02
C GLU A 129 -5.04 10.15 9.30
N ASN A 130 -5.97 10.35 10.23
CA ASN A 130 -6.88 9.29 10.65
C ASN A 130 -7.90 8.97 9.54
N ASP A 131 -7.81 7.76 8.99
CA ASP A 131 -8.71 7.30 7.92
C ASP A 131 -10.12 6.99 8.44
N TYR A 132 -10.24 6.61 9.74
CA TYR A 132 -11.48 6.07 10.29
C TYR A 132 -12.66 7.03 10.23
N PRO A 133 -12.55 8.34 10.60
CA PRO A 133 -13.68 9.25 10.53
C PRO A 133 -14.25 9.40 9.12
N VAL A 134 -13.37 9.48 8.12
CA VAL A 134 -13.76 9.62 6.71
C VAL A 134 -14.44 8.34 6.21
N CYS A 135 -13.87 7.17 6.52
CA CYS A 135 -14.47 5.89 6.15
C CYS A 135 -15.84 5.70 6.79
N LEU A 136 -16.01 6.11 8.05
CA LEU A 136 -17.29 6.02 8.75
C LEU A 136 -18.34 6.97 8.14
N GLU A 137 -17.99 8.22 7.85
CA GLU A 137 -18.87 9.19 7.20
C GLU A 137 -19.34 8.70 5.83
N LEU A 138 -18.41 8.21 5.00
CA LEU A 138 -18.74 7.66 3.69
C LEU A 138 -19.62 6.43 3.78
N SER A 139 -19.36 5.52 4.73
CA SER A 139 -20.19 4.32 4.90
C SER A 139 -21.64 4.65 5.28
N GLN A 140 -21.85 5.66 6.11
CA GLN A 140 -23.17 6.18 6.45
C GLN A 140 -23.84 6.81 5.24
N SER A 141 -23.12 7.62 4.46
CA SER A 141 -23.64 8.32 3.27
C SER A 141 -24.07 7.34 2.17
N TYR A 142 -23.34 6.24 2.01
CA TYR A 142 -23.63 5.20 1.00
C TYR A 142 -24.45 4.02 1.54
N THR A 143 -24.82 4.02 2.82
CA THR A 143 -25.52 2.91 3.47
C THR A 143 -24.82 1.57 3.24
N CYS A 144 -23.50 1.55 3.45
CA CYS A 144 -22.65 0.37 3.30
C CYS A 144 -21.80 0.12 4.56
N LEU A 145 -20.94 -0.86 4.54
CA LEU A 145 -20.17 -1.26 5.71
C LEU A 145 -18.87 -0.46 5.85
N CYS A 146 -18.55 -0.10 7.08
CA CYS A 146 -17.22 0.34 7.49
C CYS A 146 -16.59 -0.75 8.35
N SER A 147 -15.32 -1.09 8.11
CA SER A 147 -14.64 -2.06 8.97
C SER A 147 -14.50 -1.54 10.40
N PRO A 148 -14.35 -2.44 11.40
CA PRO A 148 -14.03 -2.03 12.75
C PRO A 148 -12.66 -1.34 12.81
N LYS A 149 -12.37 -0.67 13.93
CA LYS A 149 -11.03 -0.17 14.25
C LYS A 149 -10.11 -1.34 14.52
N PHE A 150 -9.00 -1.42 13.79
CA PHE A 150 -7.97 -2.41 14.03
C PHE A 150 -7.02 -1.96 15.12
N SER A 151 -6.62 -2.85 16.01
CA SER A 151 -5.65 -2.59 17.06
C SER A 151 -4.20 -2.93 16.65
N ASN A 152 -4.04 -3.68 15.56
CA ASN A 152 -2.74 -4.07 15.02
C ASN A 152 -2.83 -4.39 13.52
N PRO A 153 -1.68 -4.42 12.81
CA PRO A 153 -1.67 -4.63 11.36
C PRO A 153 -2.12 -6.03 10.92
N ILE A 154 -2.03 -7.05 11.77
CA ILE A 154 -2.50 -8.41 11.46
C ILE A 154 -4.03 -8.41 11.35
N GLN A 155 -4.74 -7.74 12.27
CA GLN A 155 -6.19 -7.61 12.19
C GLN A 155 -6.63 -6.87 10.93
N ALA A 156 -5.93 -5.79 10.54
CA ALA A 156 -6.20 -5.08 9.30
C ALA A 156 -6.03 -5.99 8.09
N LYS A 157 -4.92 -6.75 8.02
CA LYS A 157 -4.66 -7.67 6.92
C LYS A 157 -5.66 -8.82 6.87
N ASN A 158 -6.06 -9.37 8.03
CA ASN A 158 -7.09 -10.40 8.09
C ASN A 158 -8.41 -9.90 7.49
N TYR A 159 -8.88 -8.71 7.89
CA TYR A 159 -10.10 -8.14 7.35
C TYR A 159 -10.00 -7.85 5.85
N ILE A 160 -8.89 -7.26 5.41
CA ILE A 160 -8.63 -6.99 3.99
C ILE A 160 -8.62 -8.28 3.17
N SER A 161 -8.07 -9.38 3.71
CA SER A 161 -8.00 -10.67 3.04
C SER A 161 -9.37 -11.31 2.74
N GLU A 162 -10.45 -10.81 3.36
CA GLU A 162 -11.82 -11.26 3.10
C GLU A 162 -12.46 -10.57 1.88
N MET A 163 -11.80 -9.59 1.28
CA MET A 163 -12.27 -8.91 0.07
C MET A 163 -11.90 -9.70 -1.19
N ASP A 164 -12.70 -9.53 -2.26
CA ASP A 164 -12.37 -10.03 -3.59
C ASP A 164 -11.54 -9.04 -4.38
N LEU A 165 -11.81 -7.73 -4.16
CA LEU A 165 -11.14 -6.60 -4.79
C LEU A 165 -10.86 -5.52 -3.73
N PHE A 166 -9.68 -4.90 -3.81
CA PHE A 166 -9.28 -3.83 -2.91
C PHE A 166 -8.71 -2.63 -3.67
N ILE A 167 -9.29 -1.46 -3.43
CA ILE A 167 -8.84 -0.17 -3.98
C ILE A 167 -8.23 0.62 -2.83
N GLY A 168 -6.94 0.94 -2.88
CA GLY A 168 -6.28 1.51 -1.71
C GLY A 168 -5.33 2.66 -1.99
N SER A 169 -5.38 3.68 -1.14
CA SER A 169 -4.49 4.84 -1.17
C SER A 169 -3.42 4.82 -0.06
N ARG A 170 -3.44 3.83 0.82
CA ARG A 170 -2.36 3.56 1.77
C ARG A 170 -1.51 2.39 1.29
N MET A 171 -0.22 2.61 1.07
CA MET A 171 0.69 1.61 0.52
C MET A 171 0.67 0.29 1.30
N HIS A 172 0.73 0.33 2.64
CA HIS A 172 0.72 -0.90 3.43
C HIS A 172 -0.65 -1.60 3.45
N ALA A 173 -1.76 -0.88 3.26
CA ALA A 173 -3.07 -1.50 3.06
C ALA A 173 -3.11 -2.28 1.74
N THR A 174 -2.59 -1.67 0.66
CA THR A 174 -2.49 -2.35 -0.65
C THR A 174 -1.50 -3.51 -0.63
N ILE A 175 -0.36 -3.41 0.09
CA ILE A 175 0.54 -4.56 0.31
C ILE A 175 -0.19 -5.69 1.06
N GLY A 176 -0.99 -5.35 2.06
CA GLY A 176 -1.81 -6.32 2.79
C GLY A 176 -2.77 -7.07 1.88
N ALA A 177 -3.51 -6.36 1.03
CA ALA A 177 -4.40 -6.94 0.03
C ALA A 177 -3.63 -7.79 -0.99
N PHE A 178 -2.59 -7.22 -1.58
CA PHE A 178 -1.76 -7.86 -2.58
C PHE A 178 -1.17 -9.19 -2.09
N SER A 179 -0.57 -9.18 -0.89
CA SER A 179 0.07 -10.37 -0.31
C SER A 179 -0.90 -11.41 0.24
N SER A 180 -2.20 -11.08 0.35
CA SER A 180 -3.25 -12.03 0.72
C SER A 180 -4.04 -12.57 -0.48
N GLY A 181 -3.65 -12.23 -1.71
CA GLY A 181 -4.28 -12.72 -2.93
C GLY A 181 -5.58 -12.00 -3.31
N VAL A 182 -5.87 -10.86 -2.70
CA VAL A 182 -7.00 -9.99 -3.03
C VAL A 182 -6.64 -9.15 -4.25
N ALA A 183 -7.43 -9.18 -5.32
CA ALA A 183 -7.21 -8.32 -6.49
C ALA A 183 -7.04 -6.87 -6.04
N THR A 184 -5.96 -6.20 -6.43
CA THR A 184 -5.60 -4.91 -5.82
C THR A 184 -5.46 -3.83 -6.88
N ILE A 185 -6.10 -2.68 -6.66
CA ILE A 185 -5.93 -1.45 -7.43
C ILE A 185 -5.27 -0.39 -6.53
N PRO A 186 -3.94 -0.25 -6.59
CA PRO A 186 -3.23 0.77 -5.84
C PRO A 186 -3.53 2.16 -6.41
N VAL A 187 -3.86 3.13 -5.54
CA VAL A 187 -4.01 4.55 -5.88
C VAL A 187 -2.79 5.28 -5.36
N SER A 188 -1.79 5.41 -6.21
CA SER A 188 -0.49 5.95 -5.86
C SER A 188 -0.49 7.48 -5.84
N TYR A 189 0.10 8.07 -4.81
CA TYR A 189 0.33 9.51 -4.69
C TYR A 189 1.81 9.85 -4.43
N SER A 190 2.70 8.87 -4.58
CA SER A 190 4.13 9.07 -4.36
C SER A 190 4.98 8.14 -5.22
N ARG A 191 6.19 8.60 -5.56
CA ARG A 191 7.15 7.78 -6.32
C ARG A 191 7.47 6.44 -5.65
N LYS A 192 7.52 6.41 -4.31
CA LYS A 192 7.78 5.18 -3.54
C LYS A 192 6.67 4.15 -3.73
N PHE A 193 5.43 4.62 -3.75
CA PHE A 193 4.27 3.76 -3.94
C PHE A 193 4.23 3.21 -5.37
N GLU A 194 4.39 4.08 -6.38
CA GLU A 194 4.47 3.71 -7.79
C GLU A 194 5.64 2.76 -8.05
N GLY A 195 6.84 3.12 -7.60
CA GLY A 195 8.05 2.33 -7.79
C GLY A 195 7.97 0.93 -7.20
N LEU A 196 7.25 0.74 -6.09
CA LEU A 196 7.01 -0.59 -5.54
C LEU A 196 6.29 -1.48 -6.56
N TYR A 197 5.12 -1.06 -7.07
CA TYR A 197 4.32 -1.89 -7.96
C TYR A 197 4.98 -2.11 -9.32
N HIS A 198 5.66 -1.10 -9.88
CA HIS A 198 6.47 -1.28 -11.08
C HIS A 198 7.61 -2.31 -10.88
N SER A 199 8.26 -2.31 -9.72
CA SER A 199 9.31 -3.31 -9.41
C SER A 199 8.77 -4.74 -9.27
N LEU A 200 7.46 -4.89 -9.11
CA LEU A 200 6.75 -6.18 -9.09
C LEU A 200 6.25 -6.60 -10.48
N GLY A 201 6.42 -5.76 -11.50
CA GLY A 201 5.82 -5.97 -12.82
C GLY A 201 4.29 -5.87 -12.81
N TYR A 202 3.72 -5.07 -11.90
CA TYR A 202 2.28 -4.90 -11.74
C TYR A 202 1.85 -3.51 -12.23
N GLU A 203 1.13 -3.49 -13.36
CA GLU A 203 0.78 -2.26 -14.08
C GLU A 203 -0.63 -1.72 -13.73
N TYR A 204 -1.45 -2.48 -12.99
CA TYR A 204 -2.81 -2.07 -12.61
C TYR A 204 -2.79 -1.06 -11.46
N LEU A 205 -2.30 0.13 -11.75
CA LEU A 205 -2.09 1.21 -10.78
C LEU A 205 -2.73 2.51 -11.28
N VAL A 206 -3.41 3.23 -10.39
CA VAL A 206 -3.92 4.58 -10.63
C VAL A 206 -2.93 5.58 -10.05
N ASN A 207 -2.30 6.37 -10.91
CA ASN A 207 -1.35 7.40 -10.47
C ASN A 207 -2.09 8.73 -10.26
N ALA A 208 -2.33 9.08 -9.00
CA ALA A 208 -3.07 10.28 -8.60
C ALA A 208 -2.33 11.61 -8.88
N ARG A 209 -1.05 11.54 -9.23
CA ARG A 209 -0.22 12.71 -9.58
C ARG A 209 -0.06 12.93 -11.07
N VAL A 210 -0.58 12.03 -11.89
CA VAL A 210 -0.42 12.07 -13.36
C VAL A 210 -1.77 12.00 -14.06
N MET A 211 -2.73 11.24 -13.52
CA MET A 211 -4.05 11.10 -14.10
C MET A 211 -4.95 12.23 -13.60
N ASP A 212 -5.67 12.89 -14.52
CA ASP A 212 -6.80 13.72 -14.12
C ASP A 212 -7.94 12.86 -13.53
N THR A 213 -8.92 13.51 -12.93
CA THR A 213 -10.00 12.84 -12.22
C THR A 213 -10.80 11.89 -13.10
N ASP A 214 -11.17 12.33 -14.31
CA ASP A 214 -12.03 11.54 -15.20
C ASP A 214 -11.29 10.30 -15.73
N LYS A 215 -10.00 10.47 -16.08
CA LYS A 215 -9.14 9.35 -16.49
C LYS A 215 -8.93 8.36 -15.36
N ALA A 216 -8.67 8.85 -14.12
CA ALA A 216 -8.47 7.99 -12.97
C ALA A 216 -9.73 7.16 -12.65
N ILE A 217 -10.92 7.79 -12.73
CA ILE A 217 -12.21 7.10 -12.58
C ILE A 217 -12.35 6.02 -13.67
N ALA A 218 -12.25 6.40 -14.95
CA ALA A 218 -12.41 5.47 -16.06
C ALA A 218 -11.46 4.27 -15.95
N THR A 219 -10.18 4.51 -15.64
CA THR A 219 -9.18 3.46 -15.43
C THR A 219 -9.55 2.53 -14.27
N THR A 220 -10.01 3.10 -13.14
CA THR A 220 -10.43 2.29 -11.98
C THR A 220 -11.62 1.41 -12.32
N LEU A 221 -12.63 1.94 -13.02
CA LEU A 221 -13.82 1.18 -13.42
C LEU A 221 -13.46 0.07 -14.42
N GLU A 222 -12.53 0.33 -15.33
CA GLU A 222 -11.98 -0.72 -16.21
C GLU A 222 -11.33 -1.83 -15.40
N TYR A 223 -10.49 -1.48 -14.42
CA TYR A 223 -9.79 -2.45 -13.58
C TYR A 223 -10.76 -3.24 -12.68
N ILE A 224 -11.80 -2.62 -12.14
CA ILE A 224 -12.86 -3.32 -11.39
C ILE A 224 -13.47 -4.44 -12.25
N ASN A 225 -13.79 -4.15 -13.51
CA ASN A 225 -14.36 -5.14 -14.43
C ASN A 225 -13.37 -6.26 -14.84
N LYS A 226 -12.07 -6.03 -14.65
CA LYS A 226 -10.98 -6.97 -14.93
C LYS A 226 -10.40 -7.63 -13.67
N TYR A 227 -11.08 -7.59 -12.53
CA TYR A 227 -10.51 -8.02 -11.24
C TYR A 227 -9.97 -9.46 -11.24
N VAL A 228 -10.54 -10.36 -12.04
CA VAL A 228 -10.04 -11.73 -12.20
C VAL A 228 -8.67 -11.74 -12.89
N GLU A 229 -8.47 -10.89 -13.91
CA GLU A 229 -7.18 -10.73 -14.57
C GLU A 229 -6.14 -10.11 -13.62
N LEU A 230 -6.54 -9.07 -12.87
CA LEU A 230 -5.68 -8.47 -11.85
C LEU A 230 -5.17 -9.53 -10.87
N LYS A 231 -6.06 -10.38 -10.38
CA LYS A 231 -5.72 -11.47 -9.44
C LYS A 231 -4.70 -12.44 -10.02
N ARG A 232 -4.82 -12.77 -11.32
CA ARG A 232 -3.87 -13.64 -12.01
C ARG A 232 -2.48 -13.00 -12.14
N VAL A 233 -2.41 -11.74 -12.62
CA VAL A 233 -1.13 -11.01 -12.76
C VAL A 233 -0.48 -10.80 -11.40
N GLN A 234 -1.27 -10.48 -10.37
CA GLN A 234 -0.80 -10.35 -8.99
C GLN A 234 -0.19 -11.66 -8.47
N ALA A 235 -0.82 -12.81 -8.73
CA ALA A 235 -0.29 -14.10 -8.32
C ALA A 235 1.08 -14.40 -8.97
N ASP A 236 1.28 -14.00 -10.22
CA ASP A 236 2.57 -14.12 -10.91
C ASP A 236 3.61 -13.17 -10.32
N SER A 237 3.25 -11.92 -10.02
CA SER A 237 4.13 -10.96 -9.33
C SER A 237 4.56 -11.45 -7.96
N MET A 238 3.66 -12.10 -7.21
CA MET A 238 3.95 -12.66 -5.88
C MET A 238 5.01 -13.77 -5.89
N LYS A 239 5.22 -14.48 -7.00
CA LYS A 239 6.31 -15.46 -7.11
C LYS A 239 7.67 -14.77 -6.97
N SER A 240 7.86 -13.64 -7.65
CA SER A 240 9.09 -12.84 -7.53
C SER A 240 9.25 -12.22 -6.13
N VAL A 241 8.15 -11.73 -5.54
CA VAL A 241 8.14 -11.20 -4.16
C VAL A 241 8.62 -12.29 -3.19
N ASN A 242 8.03 -13.49 -3.25
CA ASN A 242 8.38 -14.59 -2.35
C ASN A 242 9.85 -15.00 -2.51
N ALA A 243 10.37 -15.11 -3.74
CA ALA A 243 11.78 -15.42 -3.97
C ALA A 243 12.73 -14.38 -3.34
N LYS A 244 12.41 -13.07 -3.47
CA LYS A 244 13.18 -12.00 -2.83
C LYS A 244 13.12 -12.06 -1.30
N LEU A 245 11.95 -12.40 -0.74
CA LEU A 245 11.76 -12.52 0.71
C LEU A 245 12.48 -13.74 1.28
N ASP A 246 12.43 -14.88 0.60
CA ASP A 246 13.16 -16.09 0.98
C ASP A 246 14.66 -15.83 1.02
N SER A 247 15.17 -15.14 -0.01
CA SER A 247 16.57 -14.72 -0.06
C SER A 247 16.94 -13.75 1.09
N PHE A 248 16.06 -12.80 1.41
CA PHE A 248 16.24 -11.91 2.56
C PHE A 248 16.28 -12.67 3.89
N VAL A 249 15.33 -13.57 4.09
CA VAL A 249 15.24 -14.37 5.33
C VAL A 249 16.50 -15.28 5.47
N GLN A 250 16.94 -15.89 4.37
CA GLN A 250 18.16 -16.70 4.38
C GLN A 250 19.39 -15.85 4.75
N LYS A 251 19.53 -14.67 4.14
CA LYS A 251 20.60 -13.73 4.47
C LYS A 251 20.61 -13.33 5.95
N CYS A 252 19.43 -13.05 6.52
CA CYS A 252 19.31 -12.74 7.94
C CYS A 252 19.73 -13.91 8.84
N ARG A 253 19.36 -15.15 8.48
CA ARG A 253 19.78 -16.34 9.21
C ARG A 253 21.29 -16.53 9.20
N ASP A 254 21.92 -16.40 8.02
CA ASP A 254 23.36 -16.57 7.88
C ASP A 254 24.12 -15.54 8.74
N LEU A 255 23.67 -14.28 8.78
CA LEU A 255 24.25 -13.23 9.61
C LEU A 255 24.13 -13.52 11.11
N ILE A 256 22.96 -14.06 11.55
CA ILE A 256 22.75 -14.42 12.95
C ILE A 256 23.66 -15.60 13.34
N TYR A 257 23.75 -16.64 12.50
CA TYR A 257 24.61 -17.78 12.79
C TYR A 257 26.10 -17.39 12.85
N THR A 258 26.57 -16.53 11.96
CA THR A 258 27.96 -16.03 11.98
C THR A 258 28.25 -15.26 13.28
N SER A 259 27.31 -14.42 13.74
CA SER A 259 27.50 -13.63 14.98
C SER A 259 27.39 -14.44 16.28
N ILE A 260 26.94 -15.69 16.25
CA ILE A 260 26.86 -16.58 17.43
C ILE A 260 28.15 -17.41 17.56
N ILE A 261 28.87 -17.61 16.45
CA ILE A 261 30.08 -18.46 16.41
C ILE A 261 31.37 -17.62 16.68
N GLU A 262 31.33 -16.31 16.47
CA GLU A 262 32.37 -15.37 16.87
C GLU A 262 32.21 -14.95 18.35
#